data_b837d8901c27258c4805ec76886acd1e
#
_entry.id   b837d8901c27258c4805ec76886acd1e
#
_cell.length_a   1.000
_cell.length_b   1.000
_cell.length_c   1.000
_cell.angle_alpha   90.00
_cell.angle_beta   90.00
_cell.angle_gamma   90.00
#
_symmetry.space_group_name_H-M   'P 1'
#
loop_
_entity.id
_entity.type
_entity.pdbx_description
1 polymer ?
#
loop_
_entity_poly.entity_id
_entity_poly.type
_entity_poly.pdbx_seq_one_letter_code
_entity_poly.pdbx_strand_id
1 'polypeptide(L)'
;MNLYIDLLKTPGIARIISAQLTARLPSGMLSLAILLHVERIHDSYGAAGLVLAATSVGQAVAGPLTSRWMGVWGMRKVLILTLVISASAIFAIALAPLSVGMFMVVGLISGLSTPPVQPAVRTIYPKMVNSKQLTPLFSLDASAQE
;
A
#
# COMPACT_ATOMS: atom_id res chain seq x y z
N MET A 1 8.46 26.93 11.60
CA MET A 1 8.48 26.89 10.11
C MET A 1 9.83 26.44 9.57
N ASN A 2 10.92 26.95 10.12
CA ASN A 2 12.28 26.55 9.69
C ASN A 2 12.60 25.07 9.92
N LEU A 3 12.06 24.46 10.98
CA LEU A 3 12.30 23.07 11.32
C LEU A 3 11.84 22.09 10.23
N TYR A 4 10.70 22.33 9.58
CA TYR A 4 10.19 21.51 8.49
C TYR A 4 11.01 21.69 7.20
N ILE A 5 11.47 22.91 6.96
CA ILE A 5 12.35 23.20 5.80
C ILE A 5 13.70 22.53 5.99
N ASP A 6 14.25 22.55 7.20
CA ASP A 6 15.51 21.88 7.53
C ASP A 6 15.39 20.35 7.44
N LEU A 7 14.22 19.77 7.82
CA LEU A 7 13.92 18.37 7.64
C LEU A 7 13.91 17.97 6.16
N LEU A 8 13.26 18.77 5.32
CA LEU A 8 13.20 18.52 3.87
C LEU A 8 14.55 18.67 3.19
N LYS A 9 15.46 19.49 3.76
CA LYS A 9 16.84 19.63 3.28
C LYS A 9 17.76 18.49 3.70
N THR A 10 17.35 17.67 4.68
CA THR A 10 18.13 16.50 5.08
C THR A 10 18.22 15.50 3.92
N PRO A 11 19.43 15.05 3.55
CA PRO A 11 19.61 14.16 2.42
C PRO A 11 18.77 12.89 2.52
N GLY A 12 17.93 12.63 1.53
CA GLY A 12 17.09 11.44 1.41
C GLY A 12 15.67 11.57 1.98
N ILE A 13 15.36 12.49 2.88
CA ILE A 13 14.01 12.65 3.46
C ILE A 13 13.00 13.09 2.41
N ALA A 14 13.29 14.13 1.64
CA ALA A 14 12.42 14.60 0.56
C ALA A 14 12.18 13.51 -0.48
N ARG A 15 13.20 12.71 -0.79
CA ARG A 15 13.09 11.57 -1.72
C ARG A 15 12.19 10.47 -1.18
N ILE A 16 12.29 10.14 0.11
CA ILE A 16 11.44 9.12 0.74
C ILE A 16 10.00 9.59 0.81
N ILE A 17 9.75 10.84 1.21
CA ILE A 17 8.40 11.40 1.29
C ILE A 17 7.76 11.45 -0.11
N SER A 18 8.47 11.92 -1.12
CA SER A 18 7.96 11.95 -2.50
C SER A 18 7.68 10.53 -3.04
N ALA A 19 8.57 9.58 -2.80
CA ALA A 19 8.37 8.19 -3.19
C ALA A 19 7.15 7.57 -2.49
N GLN A 20 6.95 7.85 -1.21
CA GLN A 20 5.82 7.37 -0.42
C GLN A 20 4.49 7.97 -0.91
N LEU A 21 4.45 9.27 -1.20
CA LEU A 21 3.28 9.93 -1.78
C LEU A 21 2.95 9.36 -3.17
N THR A 22 3.97 9.16 -4.00
CA THR A 22 3.79 8.54 -5.32
C THR A 22 3.27 7.11 -5.22
N ALA A 23 3.76 6.33 -4.24
CA ALA A 23 3.29 4.96 -4.01
C ALA A 23 1.83 4.88 -3.53
N ARG A 24 1.27 5.95 -2.98
CA ARG A 24 -0.14 6.01 -2.55
C ARG A 24 -1.12 6.30 -3.68
N LEU A 25 -0.70 7.00 -4.72
CA LEU A 25 -1.57 7.34 -5.85
C LEU A 25 -2.24 6.10 -6.46
N PRO A 26 -1.51 5.00 -6.76
CA PRO A 26 -2.13 3.80 -7.29
C PRO A 26 -3.17 3.17 -6.36
N SER A 27 -2.98 3.21 -5.05
CA SER A 27 -3.89 2.57 -4.09
C SER A 27 -5.26 3.23 -4.05
N GLY A 28 -5.33 4.56 -4.15
CA GLY A 28 -6.61 5.28 -4.23
C GLY A 28 -7.34 5.04 -5.54
N MET A 29 -6.61 5.03 -6.65
CA MET A 29 -7.16 4.79 -7.99
C MET A 29 -7.57 3.33 -8.21
N LEU A 30 -6.85 2.39 -7.59
CA LEU A 30 -7.03 0.96 -7.81
C LEU A 30 -8.41 0.47 -7.35
N SER A 31 -8.90 0.95 -6.22
CA SER A 31 -10.23 0.59 -5.70
C SER A 31 -11.33 0.97 -6.68
N LEU A 32 -11.26 2.18 -7.22
CA LEU A 32 -12.23 2.65 -8.22
C LEU A 32 -12.09 1.89 -9.55
N ALA A 33 -10.85 1.63 -9.97
CA ALA A 33 -10.57 0.88 -11.19
C ALA A 33 -11.12 -0.56 -11.10
N ILE A 34 -10.91 -1.24 -9.98
CA ILE A 34 -11.46 -2.59 -9.74
C ILE A 34 -13.00 -2.54 -9.74
N LEU A 35 -13.61 -1.56 -9.07
CA LEU A 35 -15.06 -1.40 -9.04
C LEU A 35 -15.65 -1.30 -10.45
N LEU A 36 -15.12 -0.37 -11.24
CA LEU A 36 -15.61 -0.13 -12.60
C LEU A 36 -15.31 -1.29 -13.54
N HIS A 37 -14.18 -1.95 -13.38
CA HIS A 37 -13.81 -3.10 -14.20
C HIS A 37 -14.71 -4.31 -13.95
N VAL A 38 -14.97 -4.65 -12.70
CA VAL A 38 -15.85 -5.77 -12.32
C VAL A 38 -17.29 -5.46 -12.69
N GLU A 39 -17.75 -4.23 -12.47
CA GLU A 39 -19.09 -3.78 -12.88
C GLU A 39 -19.27 -3.94 -14.39
N ARG A 40 -18.29 -3.50 -15.17
CA ARG A 40 -18.33 -3.59 -16.64
C ARG A 40 -18.40 -5.03 -17.16
N ILE A 41 -17.75 -5.98 -16.49
CA ILE A 41 -17.73 -7.40 -16.90
C ILE A 41 -19.00 -8.11 -16.47
N HIS A 42 -19.50 -7.85 -15.28
CA HIS A 42 -20.62 -8.57 -14.67
C HIS A 42 -21.94 -7.80 -14.68
N ASP A 43 -21.91 -6.54 -15.16
CA ASP A 43 -23.07 -5.64 -15.17
C ASP A 43 -23.77 -5.56 -13.80
N SER A 44 -22.97 -5.53 -12.73
CA SER A 44 -23.45 -5.57 -11.35
C SER A 44 -22.53 -4.81 -10.40
N TYR A 45 -23.06 -3.75 -9.79
CA TYR A 45 -22.37 -3.03 -8.71
C TYR A 45 -22.30 -3.86 -7.42
N GLY A 46 -23.24 -4.77 -7.18
CA GLY A 46 -23.20 -5.71 -6.06
C GLY A 46 -22.01 -6.65 -6.14
N ALA A 47 -21.74 -7.22 -7.31
CA ALA A 47 -20.57 -8.05 -7.55
C ALA A 47 -19.27 -7.25 -7.38
N ALA A 48 -19.19 -6.05 -7.92
CA ALA A 48 -18.05 -5.15 -7.75
C ALA A 48 -17.81 -4.81 -6.28
N GLY A 49 -18.89 -4.54 -5.52
CA GLY A 49 -18.81 -4.28 -4.09
C GLY A 49 -18.28 -5.47 -3.29
N LEU A 50 -18.67 -6.70 -3.64
CA LEU A 50 -18.15 -7.92 -3.01
C LEU A 50 -16.66 -8.11 -3.26
N VAL A 51 -16.17 -7.84 -4.45
CA VAL A 51 -14.73 -7.91 -4.79
C VAL A 51 -13.94 -6.87 -4.00
N LEU A 52 -14.46 -5.64 -3.90
CA LEU A 52 -13.83 -4.61 -3.08
C LEU A 52 -13.83 -4.96 -1.59
N ALA A 53 -14.92 -5.54 -1.08
CA ALA A 53 -14.99 -6.00 0.30
C ALA A 53 -13.92 -7.07 0.57
N ALA A 54 -13.76 -8.04 -0.31
CA ALA A 54 -12.72 -9.07 -0.21
C ALA A 54 -11.31 -8.46 -0.22
N THR A 55 -11.05 -7.50 -1.10
CA THR A 55 -9.78 -6.77 -1.15
C THR A 55 -9.51 -6.01 0.13
N SER A 56 -10.52 -5.33 0.68
CA SER A 56 -10.41 -4.56 1.93
C SER A 56 -10.15 -5.45 3.14
N VAL A 57 -10.79 -6.61 3.23
CA VAL A 57 -10.50 -7.63 4.27
C VAL A 57 -9.05 -8.10 4.15
N GLY A 58 -8.59 -8.39 2.94
CA GLY A 58 -7.19 -8.72 2.69
C GLY A 58 -6.22 -7.65 3.19
N GLN A 59 -6.49 -6.38 2.89
CA GLN A 59 -5.68 -5.26 3.35
C GLN A 59 -5.68 -5.11 4.87
N ALA A 60 -6.82 -5.31 5.53
CA ALA A 60 -6.91 -5.24 6.98
C ALA A 60 -6.05 -6.30 7.68
N VAL A 61 -5.99 -7.50 7.12
CA VAL A 61 -5.15 -8.60 7.64
C VAL A 61 -3.68 -8.44 7.24
N ALA A 62 -3.41 -7.82 6.09
CA ALA A 62 -2.05 -7.66 5.58
C ALA A 62 -1.12 -6.90 6.52
N GLY A 63 -1.59 -5.86 7.20
CA GLY A 63 -0.78 -5.03 8.11
C GLY A 63 -0.08 -5.85 9.19
N PRO A 64 -0.80 -6.54 10.09
CA PRO A 64 -0.21 -7.39 11.12
C PRO A 64 0.65 -8.52 10.55
N LEU A 65 0.20 -9.15 9.47
CA LEU A 65 0.88 -10.30 8.87
C LEU A 65 2.23 -9.92 8.25
N THR A 66 2.25 -8.86 7.44
CA THR A 66 3.48 -8.37 6.80
C THR A 66 4.47 -7.78 7.79
N SER A 67 3.98 -7.14 8.86
CA SER A 67 4.83 -6.65 9.94
C SER A 67 5.59 -7.79 10.64
N ARG A 68 4.91 -8.90 10.90
CA ARG A 68 5.54 -10.12 11.46
C ARG A 68 6.58 -10.71 10.48
N TRP A 69 6.26 -10.80 9.21
CA TRP A 69 7.18 -11.33 8.20
C TRP A 69 8.40 -10.45 7.99
N MET A 70 8.24 -9.13 8.06
CA MET A 70 9.38 -8.20 8.01
C MET A 70 10.37 -8.42 9.14
N GLY A 71 9.89 -8.80 10.34
CA GLY A 71 10.74 -9.13 11.47
C GLY A 71 11.55 -10.42 11.29
N VAL A 72 11.00 -11.41 10.55
CA VAL A 72 11.63 -12.73 10.36
C VAL A 72 12.49 -12.78 9.09
N TRP A 73 11.95 -12.31 7.96
CA TRP A 73 12.58 -12.47 6.64
C TRP A 73 13.32 -11.21 6.16
N GLY A 74 13.17 -10.11 6.88
CA GLY A 74 13.72 -8.83 6.51
C GLY A 74 12.81 -8.02 5.59
N MET A 75 12.89 -6.71 5.74
CA MET A 75 12.03 -5.73 5.08
C MET A 75 12.07 -5.83 3.55
N ARG A 76 13.29 -5.94 2.97
CA ARG A 76 13.46 -5.93 1.51
C ARG A 76 12.80 -7.13 0.83
N LYS A 77 12.97 -8.33 1.41
CA LYS A 77 12.39 -9.57 0.84
C LYS A 77 10.87 -9.53 0.87
N VAL A 78 10.30 -9.10 1.98
CA VAL A 78 8.83 -8.99 2.15
C VAL A 78 8.26 -7.94 1.19
N LEU A 79 8.89 -6.79 1.04
CA LEU A 79 8.44 -5.76 0.09
C LEU A 79 8.45 -6.26 -1.36
N ILE A 80 9.52 -6.92 -1.78
CA ILE A 80 9.61 -7.47 -3.14
C ILE A 80 8.56 -8.56 -3.36
N LEU A 81 8.44 -9.49 -2.41
CA LEU A 81 7.48 -10.59 -2.51
C LEU A 81 6.04 -10.09 -2.58
N THR A 82 5.66 -9.20 -1.68
CA THR A 82 4.30 -8.62 -1.66
C THR A 82 4.02 -7.81 -2.91
N LEU A 83 5.00 -7.06 -3.41
CA LEU A 83 4.87 -6.29 -4.66
C LEU A 83 4.63 -7.21 -5.86
N VAL A 84 5.41 -8.29 -6.00
CA VAL A 84 5.27 -9.24 -7.11
C VAL A 84 3.92 -9.95 -7.07
N ILE A 85 3.50 -10.42 -5.91
CA ILE A 85 2.20 -11.11 -5.75
C ILE A 85 1.05 -10.14 -6.03
N SER A 86 1.11 -8.93 -5.47
CA SER A 86 0.09 -7.90 -5.69
C SER A 86 0.00 -7.48 -7.15
N ALA A 87 1.11 -7.25 -7.82
CA ALA A 87 1.15 -6.93 -9.24
C ALA A 87 0.56 -8.07 -10.08
N SER A 88 0.94 -9.33 -9.81
CA SER A 88 0.39 -10.50 -10.52
C SER A 88 -1.12 -10.63 -10.33
N ALA A 89 -1.62 -10.40 -9.12
CA ALA A 89 -3.05 -10.43 -8.83
C ALA A 89 -3.81 -9.32 -9.57
N ILE A 90 -3.28 -8.11 -9.61
CA ILE A 90 -3.86 -6.98 -10.35
C ILE A 90 -3.88 -7.27 -11.85
N PHE A 91 -2.80 -7.82 -12.41
CA PHE A 91 -2.76 -8.24 -13.81
C PHE A 91 -3.79 -9.34 -14.11
N ALA A 92 -3.97 -10.31 -13.22
CA ALA A 92 -4.99 -11.34 -13.36
C ALA A 92 -6.41 -10.73 -13.38
N ILE A 93 -6.70 -9.77 -12.50
CA ILE A 93 -7.97 -9.05 -12.49
C ILE A 93 -8.18 -8.29 -13.81
N ALA A 94 -7.15 -7.64 -14.33
CA ALA A 94 -7.24 -6.80 -15.52
C ALA A 94 -7.40 -7.58 -16.82
N LEU A 95 -6.77 -8.74 -16.95
CA LEU A 95 -6.65 -9.46 -18.22
C LEU A 95 -7.55 -10.70 -18.32
N ALA A 96 -7.92 -11.32 -17.20
CA ALA A 96 -8.67 -12.56 -17.22
C ALA A 96 -10.18 -12.31 -17.01
N PRO A 97 -11.04 -12.91 -17.84
CA PRO A 97 -12.49 -12.91 -17.61
C PRO A 97 -12.83 -13.89 -16.48
N LEU A 98 -12.73 -13.45 -15.25
CA LEU A 98 -12.95 -14.27 -14.06
C LEU A 98 -14.43 -14.23 -13.64
N SER A 99 -14.92 -15.32 -13.00
CA SER A 99 -16.19 -15.29 -12.29
C SER A 99 -16.10 -14.39 -11.05
N VAL A 100 -17.25 -13.95 -10.51
CA VAL A 100 -17.29 -13.09 -9.30
C VAL A 100 -16.54 -13.74 -8.14
N GLY A 101 -16.71 -15.04 -7.90
CA GLY A 101 -15.99 -15.76 -6.87
C GLY A 101 -14.48 -15.75 -7.07
N MET A 102 -14.01 -15.94 -8.28
CA MET A 102 -12.57 -15.87 -8.61
C MET A 102 -12.03 -14.44 -8.45
N PHE A 103 -12.77 -13.41 -8.85
CA PHE A 103 -12.41 -12.02 -8.60
C PHE A 103 -12.28 -11.72 -7.11
N MET A 104 -13.18 -12.28 -6.28
CA MET A 104 -13.10 -12.13 -4.83
C MET A 104 -11.82 -12.78 -4.27
N VAL A 105 -11.46 -13.98 -4.71
CA VAL A 105 -10.24 -14.69 -4.28
C VAL A 105 -8.99 -13.92 -4.71
N VAL A 106 -8.92 -13.50 -5.96
CA VAL A 106 -7.77 -12.73 -6.48
C VAL A 106 -7.70 -11.35 -5.82
N GLY A 107 -8.84 -10.69 -5.58
CA GLY A 107 -8.93 -9.44 -4.83
C GLY A 107 -8.45 -9.60 -3.39
N LEU A 108 -8.83 -10.68 -2.71
CA LEU A 108 -8.34 -11.01 -1.38
C LEU A 108 -6.81 -11.19 -1.36
N ILE A 109 -6.27 -11.93 -2.32
CA ILE A 109 -4.82 -12.13 -2.48
C ILE A 109 -4.12 -10.80 -2.73
N SER A 110 -4.66 -9.98 -3.61
CA SER A 110 -4.14 -8.62 -3.88
C SER A 110 -4.12 -7.77 -2.61
N GLY A 111 -5.21 -7.79 -1.84
CA GLY A 111 -5.30 -7.08 -0.57
C GLY A 111 -4.29 -7.58 0.46
N LEU A 112 -4.20 -8.90 0.67
CA LEU A 112 -3.23 -9.53 1.57
C LEU A 112 -1.77 -9.22 1.20
N SER A 113 -1.50 -9.06 -0.09
CA SER A 113 -0.17 -8.78 -0.62
C SER A 113 0.10 -7.29 -0.80
N THR A 114 -0.71 -6.41 -0.23
CA THR A 114 -0.46 -4.98 -0.26
C THR A 114 0.91 -4.67 0.37
N PRO A 115 1.85 -4.05 -0.37
CA PRO A 115 3.18 -3.77 0.15
C PRO A 115 3.12 -2.88 1.40
N PRO A 116 3.77 -3.26 2.51
CA PRO A 116 3.77 -2.52 3.76
C PRO A 116 4.74 -1.32 3.70
N VAL A 117 4.50 -0.38 2.78
CA VAL A 117 5.40 0.76 2.54
C VAL A 117 5.47 1.67 3.76
N GLN A 118 4.33 1.99 4.39
CA GLN A 118 4.29 2.87 5.57
C GLN A 118 5.03 2.31 6.77
N PRO A 119 4.77 1.06 7.23
CA PRO A 119 5.56 0.47 8.32
C PRO A 119 7.04 0.40 8.00
N ALA A 120 7.40 0.05 6.76
CA ALA A 120 8.78 -0.01 6.32
C ALA A 120 9.48 1.35 6.42
N VAL A 121 8.86 2.42 5.93
CA VAL A 121 9.41 3.77 6.00
C VAL A 121 9.55 4.25 7.45
N ARG A 122 8.57 3.99 8.30
CA ARG A 122 8.62 4.37 9.72
C ARG A 122 9.75 3.69 10.48
N THR A 123 10.19 2.51 10.08
CA THR A 123 11.36 1.85 10.68
C THR A 123 12.69 2.47 10.26
N ILE A 124 12.69 3.19 9.12
CA ILE A 124 13.90 3.85 8.59
C ILE A 124 14.08 5.24 9.19
N TYR A 125 13.01 5.96 9.51
CA TYR A 125 13.06 7.32 10.03
C TYR A 125 14.01 7.51 11.23
N PRO A 126 14.01 6.65 12.28
CA PRO A 126 14.93 6.79 13.40
C PRO A 126 16.40 6.65 13.02
N LYS A 127 16.70 6.04 11.88
CA LYS A 127 18.07 5.86 11.37
C LYS A 127 18.56 7.04 10.54
N MET A 128 17.65 7.92 10.10
CA MET A 128 17.97 9.03 9.21
C MET A 128 18.05 10.38 9.90
N VAL A 129 17.37 10.54 11.04
CA VAL A 129 17.28 11.80 11.75
C VAL A 129 17.56 11.63 13.22
N ASN A 130 17.97 12.73 13.88
CA ASN A 130 18.19 12.77 15.31
C ASN A 130 16.86 12.71 16.08
N SER A 131 16.90 12.26 17.33
CA SER A 131 15.70 12.11 18.18
C SER A 131 14.85 13.38 18.30
N LYS A 132 15.46 14.56 18.22
CA LYS A 132 14.77 15.86 18.24
C LYS A 132 13.95 16.14 16.97
N GLN A 133 14.28 15.51 15.85
CA GLN A 133 13.65 15.69 14.55
C GLN A 133 12.60 14.60 14.24
N LEU A 134 12.57 13.55 15.04
CA LEU A 134 11.63 12.42 14.84
C LEU A 134 10.17 12.84 14.96
N THR A 135 9.81 13.57 16.00
CA THR A 135 8.42 14.02 16.22
C THR A 135 7.91 14.93 15.09
N PRO A 136 8.68 15.97 14.67
CA PRO A 136 8.30 16.77 13.51
C PRO A 136 8.24 15.97 12.22
N LEU A 137 9.10 14.98 12.02
CA LEU A 137 9.08 14.11 10.85
C LEU A 137 7.83 13.24 10.80
N PHE A 138 7.44 12.63 11.93
CA PHE A 138 6.20 11.86 12.02
C PHE A 138 4.96 12.72 11.82
N SER A 139 4.95 13.98 12.31
CA SER A 139 3.83 14.88 12.07
C SER A 139 3.74 15.33 10.62
N LEU A 140 4.88 15.56 9.95
CA LEU A 140 4.92 15.84 8.52
C LEU A 140 4.42 14.63 7.71
N ASP A 141 4.87 13.42 8.07
CA ASP A 141 4.43 12.17 7.43
C ASP A 141 2.93 11.97 7.59
N ALA A 142 2.39 12.21 8.78
CA ALA A 142 0.95 12.11 9.04
C ALA A 142 0.14 13.14 8.23
N SER A 143 0.57 14.41 8.21
CA SER A 143 -0.13 15.45 7.45
C SER A 143 -0.03 15.27 5.93
N ALA A 144 1.02 14.63 5.44
CA ALA A 144 1.16 14.29 4.03
C ALA A 144 0.29 13.07 3.62
N GLN A 145 -0.29 12.37 4.61
CA GLN A 145 -1.14 11.19 4.39
C GLN A 145 -2.63 11.53 4.31
N GLU A 146 -3.04 12.71 4.71
CA GLU A 146 -4.41 13.21 4.61
C GLU A 146 -4.66 13.97 3.31
#